data_a13992b3b3e148917f37f45e59cd4dbb
#
_entry.id   a13992b3b3e148917f37f45e59cd4dbb
#
_cell.length_a   1.000
_cell.length_b   1.000
_cell.length_c   1.000
_cell.angle_alpha   90.00
_cell.angle_beta   90.00
_cell.angle_gamma   90.00
#
_symmetry.space_group_name_H-M   'P 1'
#
loop_
_entity.id
_entity.type
_entity.pdbx_description
1 polymer ?
#
loop_
_entity_poly.entity_id
_entity_poly.type
_entity_poly.pdbx_seq_one_letter_code
_entity_poly.pdbx_strand_id
1 'polypeptide(L)'
;PQPDETPAVHATEAFGPVATLMPAQNQQHALQLACAGGGSLAGTLVTADPQIARQFIADAARTHGRIQILNEESAKESTGHGSPLPQLVHGGPGRAGGGEELGGLRAVKHYMQRTAVQGSPTMLAAISKQWVRGAKVEEDRIHPFRKYFEELQPGDSLLTPRRTMTEADIVNFACLSGDHFYAHMDK
;
A
#
# COMPACT_ATOMS: atom_id res chain seq x y z
N PRO A 1 20.61 29.77 -9.21
CA PRO A 1 19.98 29.23 -8.01
C PRO A 1 19.66 27.76 -8.23
N GLN A 2 19.86 26.95 -7.24
CA GLN A 2 19.45 25.54 -7.27
C GLN A 2 17.92 25.50 -7.26
N PRO A 3 17.24 24.64 -8.07
CA PRO A 3 15.78 24.58 -8.12
C PRO A 3 15.10 24.31 -6.78
N ASP A 4 15.76 23.56 -5.91
CA ASP A 4 15.32 23.23 -4.57
C ASP A 4 15.29 24.44 -3.60
N GLU A 5 16.08 25.47 -3.87
CA GLU A 5 16.14 26.71 -3.10
C GLU A 5 15.15 27.79 -3.59
N THR A 6 14.42 27.51 -4.67
CA THR A 6 13.52 28.49 -5.30
C THR A 6 12.07 28.19 -4.91
N PRO A 7 11.44 28.95 -3.99
CA PRO A 7 10.07 28.70 -3.56
C PRO A 7 9.05 28.64 -4.72
N ALA A 8 9.27 29.40 -5.78
CA ALA A 8 8.38 29.44 -6.94
C ALA A 8 8.25 28.07 -7.64
N VAL A 9 9.31 27.25 -7.69
CA VAL A 9 9.28 25.91 -8.30
C VAL A 9 8.31 24.99 -7.59
N HIS A 10 8.22 25.11 -6.27
CA HIS A 10 7.32 24.30 -5.44
C HIS A 10 5.92 24.90 -5.33
N ALA A 11 5.79 26.21 -5.45
CA ALA A 11 4.53 26.90 -5.26
C ALA A 11 3.70 27.05 -6.55
N THR A 12 4.34 26.99 -7.72
CA THR A 12 3.68 27.23 -9.00
C THR A 12 3.46 25.92 -9.76
N GLU A 13 2.23 25.63 -10.09
CA GLU A 13 1.88 24.52 -10.97
C GLU A 13 1.98 24.99 -12.43
N ALA A 14 2.85 24.36 -13.21
CA ALA A 14 3.01 24.64 -14.63
C ALA A 14 2.06 23.75 -15.45
N PHE A 15 1.01 24.34 -16.02
CA PHE A 15 0.14 23.66 -16.98
C PHE A 15 0.79 23.63 -18.36
N GLY A 16 1.68 22.67 -18.61
CA GLY A 16 2.39 22.52 -19.86
C GLY A 16 3.48 21.45 -19.79
N PRO A 17 4.25 21.24 -20.87
CA PRO A 17 5.32 20.25 -20.91
C PRO A 17 6.57 20.75 -20.17
N VAL A 18 6.43 20.99 -18.87
CA VAL A 18 7.50 21.47 -17.99
C VAL A 18 7.80 20.39 -16.95
N ALA A 19 9.06 20.04 -16.81
CA ALA A 19 9.55 19.16 -15.75
C ALA A 19 10.77 19.79 -15.08
N THR A 20 10.87 19.66 -13.77
CA THR A 20 12.01 20.14 -12.98
C THR A 20 12.76 18.95 -12.41
N LEU A 21 14.06 18.86 -12.68
CA LEU A 21 14.94 17.87 -12.07
C LEU A 21 15.64 18.50 -10.88
N MET A 22 15.52 17.84 -9.73
CA MET A 22 16.11 18.29 -8.46
C MET A 22 17.02 17.19 -7.92
N PRO A 23 18.33 17.40 -7.82
CA PRO A 23 19.24 16.42 -7.23
C PRO A 23 19.01 16.35 -5.72
N ALA A 24 18.82 15.15 -5.20
CA ALA A 24 18.70 14.93 -3.77
C ALA A 24 20.03 14.46 -3.18
N GLN A 25 20.39 14.98 -2.02
CA GLN A 25 21.63 14.62 -1.32
C GLN A 25 21.52 13.26 -0.63
N ASN A 26 20.31 12.91 -0.19
CA ASN A 26 19.98 11.67 0.47
C ASN A 26 18.45 11.46 0.43
N GLN A 27 17.98 10.33 0.98
CA GLN A 27 16.55 9.99 1.01
C GLN A 27 15.68 11.02 1.75
N GLN A 28 16.17 11.53 2.88
CA GLN A 28 15.49 12.55 3.66
C GLN A 28 15.28 13.83 2.85
N HIS A 29 16.30 14.26 2.14
CA HIS A 29 16.23 15.44 1.27
C HIS A 29 15.28 15.19 0.08
N ALA A 30 15.31 14.00 -0.54
CA ALA A 30 14.38 13.64 -1.60
C ALA A 30 12.91 13.72 -1.13
N LEU A 31 12.64 13.23 0.06
CA LEU A 31 11.31 13.32 0.68
C LEU A 31 10.89 14.76 0.94
N GLN A 32 11.79 15.59 1.48
CA GLN A 32 11.53 17.02 1.70
C GLN A 32 11.16 17.74 0.39
N LEU A 33 11.92 17.49 -0.68
CA LEU A 33 11.63 18.05 -2.00
C LEU A 33 10.27 17.58 -2.55
N ALA A 34 9.97 16.29 -2.42
CA ALA A 34 8.69 15.73 -2.85
C ALA A 34 7.48 16.35 -2.12
N CYS A 35 7.64 16.74 -0.87
CA CYS A 35 6.59 17.31 -0.04
C CYS A 35 6.55 18.85 -0.05
N ALA A 36 7.58 19.52 -0.58
CA ALA A 36 7.76 20.98 -0.49
C ALA A 36 6.62 21.78 -1.15
N GLY A 37 6.00 21.25 -2.19
CA GLY A 37 4.83 21.87 -2.86
C GLY A 37 3.49 21.65 -2.13
N GLY A 38 3.48 21.02 -0.98
CA GLY A 38 2.25 20.72 -0.22
C GLY A 38 1.47 19.51 -0.76
N GLY A 39 2.07 18.77 -1.68
CA GLY A 39 1.48 17.54 -2.25
C GLY A 39 0.97 17.68 -3.67
N SER A 40 0.74 16.55 -4.30
CA SER A 40 0.27 16.42 -5.67
C SER A 40 -0.78 15.31 -5.78
N LEU A 41 -1.44 15.19 -6.94
CA LEU A 41 -2.39 14.12 -7.23
C LEU A 41 -1.77 12.74 -7.06
N ALA A 42 -0.53 12.58 -7.50
CA ALA A 42 0.19 11.33 -7.39
C ALA A 42 1.68 11.57 -7.17
N GLY A 43 2.28 10.73 -6.36
CA GLY A 43 3.73 10.60 -6.22
C GLY A 43 4.19 9.24 -6.73
N THR A 44 5.41 9.16 -7.27
CA THR A 44 6.02 7.91 -7.67
C THR A 44 7.38 7.76 -7.00
N LEU A 45 7.59 6.62 -6.38
CA LEU A 45 8.88 6.23 -5.82
C LEU A 45 9.43 5.04 -6.60
N VAL A 46 10.63 5.16 -7.12
CA VAL A 46 11.33 4.06 -7.79
C VAL A 46 12.33 3.45 -6.80
N THR A 47 12.07 2.26 -6.33
CA THR A 47 12.95 1.54 -5.40
C THR A 47 12.66 0.05 -5.39
N ALA A 48 13.68 -0.75 -5.19
CA ALA A 48 13.55 -2.18 -4.89
C ALA A 48 13.57 -2.47 -3.38
N ASP A 49 13.87 -1.47 -2.55
CA ASP A 49 13.98 -1.62 -1.10
C ASP A 49 12.63 -1.33 -0.42
N PRO A 50 11.98 -2.34 0.21
CA PRO A 50 10.70 -2.16 0.89
C PRO A 50 10.78 -1.31 2.18
N GLN A 51 11.96 -1.17 2.79
CA GLN A 51 12.12 -0.31 3.96
C GLN A 51 12.11 1.16 3.56
N ILE A 52 12.80 1.50 2.46
CA ILE A 52 12.75 2.83 1.85
C ILE A 52 11.32 3.17 1.44
N ALA A 53 10.63 2.23 0.77
CA ALA A 53 9.25 2.43 0.35
C ALA A 53 8.32 2.67 1.55
N ARG A 54 8.45 1.89 2.62
CA ARG A 54 7.65 2.05 3.84
C ARG A 54 7.85 3.41 4.49
N GLN A 55 9.11 3.82 4.65
CA GLN A 55 9.43 5.11 5.27
C GLN A 55 8.89 6.27 4.43
N PHE A 56 9.12 6.21 3.11
CA PHE A 56 8.62 7.23 2.19
C PHE A 56 7.09 7.35 2.26
N ILE A 57 6.36 6.23 2.27
CA ILE A 57 4.90 6.23 2.37
C ILE A 57 4.46 6.88 3.69
N ALA A 58 5.07 6.49 4.82
CA ALA A 58 4.70 7.03 6.13
C ALA A 58 4.84 8.56 6.20
N ASP A 59 5.88 9.09 5.60
CA ASP A 59 6.20 10.50 5.66
C ASP A 59 5.48 11.33 4.57
N ALA A 60 5.35 10.79 3.34
CA ALA A 60 4.72 11.47 2.23
C ALA A 60 3.18 11.39 2.24
N ALA A 61 2.58 10.42 2.94
CA ALA A 61 1.15 10.23 2.97
C ALA A 61 0.37 11.44 3.52
N ARG A 62 1.00 12.29 4.30
CA ARG A 62 0.39 13.55 4.79
C ARG A 62 0.09 14.57 3.70
N THR A 63 0.75 14.45 2.54
CA THR A 63 0.61 15.40 1.41
C THR A 63 0.19 14.70 0.11
N HIS A 64 0.31 13.38 0.02
CA HIS A 64 -0.01 12.63 -1.18
C HIS A 64 -1.09 11.58 -0.90
N GLY A 65 -2.20 11.64 -1.60
CA GLY A 65 -3.28 10.64 -1.47
C GLY A 65 -3.04 9.37 -2.26
N ARG A 66 -2.14 9.39 -3.24
CA ARG A 66 -1.75 8.24 -4.05
C ARG A 66 -0.25 8.20 -4.26
N ILE A 67 0.34 7.06 -3.94
CA ILE A 67 1.77 6.80 -4.14
C ILE A 67 1.91 5.51 -4.93
N GLN A 68 2.64 5.57 -6.03
CA GLN A 68 3.01 4.43 -6.84
C GLN A 68 4.44 4.01 -6.50
N ILE A 69 4.64 2.73 -6.22
CA ILE A 69 5.97 2.17 -6.01
C ILE A 69 6.35 1.39 -7.25
N LEU A 70 7.41 1.83 -7.92
CA LEU A 70 7.95 1.18 -9.11
C LEU A 70 9.25 0.47 -8.80
N ASN A 71 9.36 -0.74 -9.30
CA ASN A 71 10.59 -1.54 -9.31
C ASN A 71 10.67 -2.30 -10.66
N GLU A 72 11.68 -3.12 -10.84
CA GLU A 72 11.85 -3.91 -12.06
C GLU A 72 10.64 -4.80 -12.38
N GLU A 73 10.00 -5.36 -11.34
CA GLU A 73 8.86 -6.26 -11.48
C GLU A 73 7.61 -5.52 -12.01
N SER A 74 7.37 -4.30 -11.55
CA SER A 74 6.17 -3.52 -11.92
C SER A 74 6.38 -2.59 -13.12
N ALA A 75 7.62 -2.32 -13.52
CA ALA A 75 7.93 -1.32 -14.54
C ALA A 75 7.33 -1.62 -15.93
N LYS A 76 7.15 -2.91 -16.25
CA LYS A 76 6.62 -3.34 -17.56
C LYS A 76 5.10 -3.39 -17.62
N GLU A 77 4.44 -3.56 -16.46
CA GLU A 77 2.99 -3.84 -16.39
C GLU A 77 2.21 -2.73 -15.63
N SER A 78 2.89 -1.70 -15.20
CA SER A 78 2.25 -0.59 -14.49
C SER A 78 1.33 0.21 -15.39
N THR A 79 0.12 0.48 -14.93
CA THR A 79 -0.83 1.38 -15.61
C THR A 79 -0.40 2.85 -15.57
N GLY A 80 0.70 3.16 -14.88
CA GLY A 80 1.13 4.50 -14.59
C GLY A 80 0.32 5.16 -13.47
N HIS A 81 0.86 6.24 -12.93
CA HIS A 81 0.23 6.93 -11.80
C HIS A 81 -0.91 7.87 -12.21
N GLY A 82 -1.06 8.16 -13.51
CA GLY A 82 -2.12 9.01 -14.02
C GLY A 82 -3.51 8.36 -14.07
N SER A 83 -3.60 7.04 -13.96
CA SER A 83 -4.86 6.30 -14.11
C SER A 83 -5.29 5.66 -12.79
N PRO A 84 -6.04 6.37 -11.93
CA PRO A 84 -6.52 5.78 -10.69
C PRO A 84 -7.59 4.73 -10.98
N LEU A 85 -7.53 3.61 -10.27
CA LEU A 85 -8.62 2.65 -10.27
C LEU A 85 -9.83 3.23 -9.51
N PRO A 86 -11.07 2.85 -9.87
CA PRO A 86 -12.29 3.44 -9.29
C PRO A 86 -12.38 3.35 -7.75
N GLN A 87 -11.76 2.33 -7.16
CA GLN A 87 -11.73 2.12 -5.71
C GLN A 87 -10.61 2.87 -4.99
N LEU A 88 -9.72 3.53 -5.73
CA LEU A 88 -8.58 4.25 -5.15
C LEU A 88 -8.92 5.71 -4.90
N VAL A 89 -8.24 6.29 -3.91
CA VAL A 89 -8.29 7.72 -3.65
C VAL A 89 -7.63 8.47 -4.82
N HIS A 90 -8.31 9.50 -5.34
CA HIS A 90 -7.76 10.46 -6.29
C HIS A 90 -7.65 11.83 -5.63
N GLY A 91 -6.47 12.43 -5.69
CA GLY A 91 -6.14 13.57 -4.84
C GLY A 91 -5.63 13.11 -3.47
N GLY A 92 -5.75 13.92 -2.47
CA GLY A 92 -5.28 13.57 -1.14
C GLY A 92 -5.40 14.71 -0.13
N PRO A 93 -4.77 14.57 1.04
CA PRO A 93 -4.84 15.55 2.12
C PRO A 93 -4.08 16.84 1.83
N GLY A 94 -3.19 16.82 0.83
CA GLY A 94 -2.36 17.96 0.46
C GLY A 94 -3.04 18.94 -0.50
N ARG A 95 -2.24 19.77 -1.16
CA ARG A 95 -2.65 20.84 -2.07
C ARG A 95 -3.58 20.38 -3.21
N ALA A 96 -3.39 19.16 -3.72
CA ALA A 96 -4.24 18.62 -4.78
C ALA A 96 -5.69 18.46 -4.35
N GLY A 97 -5.94 18.35 -3.05
CA GLY A 97 -7.25 18.12 -2.51
C GLY A 97 -7.82 16.76 -2.88
N GLY A 98 -8.96 16.47 -2.33
CA GLY A 98 -9.74 15.26 -2.59
C GLY A 98 -10.99 15.31 -1.73
N GLY A 99 -12.06 14.67 -2.15
CA GLY A 99 -13.30 14.68 -1.42
C GLY A 99 -14.05 13.36 -1.54
N GLU A 100 -14.73 12.99 -0.48
CA GLU A 100 -15.73 11.93 -0.43
C GLU A 100 -17.02 12.49 0.12
N GLU A 101 -18.14 11.87 -0.26
CA GLU A 101 -19.40 12.17 0.39
C GLU A 101 -19.36 11.81 1.86
N LEU A 102 -19.75 12.77 2.71
CA LEU A 102 -19.69 12.65 4.15
C LEU A 102 -21.04 12.14 4.69
N GLY A 103 -21.05 10.89 5.15
CA GLY A 103 -22.20 10.29 5.80
C GLY A 103 -21.82 9.08 6.65
N GLY A 104 -22.30 9.01 7.88
CA GLY A 104 -22.04 7.89 8.79
C GLY A 104 -20.55 7.54 8.94
N LEU A 105 -20.21 6.28 8.76
CA LEU A 105 -18.83 5.81 8.84
C LEU A 105 -17.90 6.40 7.78
N ARG A 106 -18.44 6.88 6.65
CA ARG A 106 -17.64 7.57 5.62
C ARG A 106 -17.10 8.89 6.15
N ALA A 107 -17.88 9.63 6.92
CA ALA A 107 -17.42 10.87 7.55
C ALA A 107 -16.24 10.62 8.48
N VAL A 108 -16.30 9.59 9.31
CA VAL A 108 -15.20 9.21 10.19
C VAL A 108 -13.94 8.90 9.36
N LYS A 109 -14.09 8.08 8.32
CA LYS A 109 -12.97 7.73 7.42
C LYS A 109 -12.43 8.93 6.65
N HIS A 110 -13.25 9.93 6.36
CA HIS A 110 -12.82 11.14 5.66
C HIS A 110 -11.85 11.96 6.50
N TYR A 111 -12.09 12.05 7.82
CA TYR A 111 -11.17 12.74 8.73
C TYR A 111 -9.91 11.92 9.08
N MET A 112 -9.87 10.66 8.65
CA MET A 112 -8.64 9.85 8.73
C MET A 112 -7.85 10.01 7.44
N GLN A 113 -6.54 10.18 7.59
CA GLN A 113 -5.67 10.23 6.42
C GLN A 113 -5.63 8.87 5.73
N ARG A 114 -5.87 8.88 4.42
CA ARG A 114 -5.78 7.69 3.57
C ARG A 114 -4.84 7.96 2.40
N THR A 115 -4.02 6.97 2.11
CA THR A 115 -3.11 7.00 0.97
C THR A 115 -3.24 5.69 0.21
N ALA A 116 -3.51 5.76 -1.09
CA ALA A 116 -3.47 4.59 -1.96
C ALA A 116 -2.02 4.32 -2.38
N VAL A 117 -1.59 3.09 -2.17
CA VAL A 117 -0.25 2.63 -2.58
C VAL A 117 -0.40 1.55 -3.63
N GLN A 118 0.28 1.71 -4.76
CA GLN A 118 0.30 0.78 -5.88
C GLN A 118 1.72 0.28 -6.10
N GLY A 119 1.88 -0.99 -6.38
CA GLY A 119 3.18 -1.60 -6.62
C GLY A 119 3.04 -3.06 -7.03
N SER A 120 4.15 -3.73 -7.27
CA SER A 120 4.12 -5.18 -7.51
C SER A 120 3.62 -5.93 -6.27
N PRO A 121 2.96 -7.09 -6.44
CA PRO A 121 2.47 -7.88 -5.30
C PRO A 121 3.54 -8.17 -4.25
N THR A 122 4.75 -8.50 -4.69
CA THR A 122 5.89 -8.77 -3.81
C THR A 122 6.28 -7.54 -2.99
N MET A 123 6.35 -6.35 -3.62
CA MET A 123 6.66 -5.11 -2.92
C MET A 123 5.54 -4.74 -1.93
N LEU A 124 4.28 -4.86 -2.33
CA LEU A 124 3.15 -4.58 -1.45
C LEU A 124 3.12 -5.52 -0.25
N ALA A 125 3.41 -6.81 -0.44
CA ALA A 125 3.53 -7.77 0.66
C ALA A 125 4.66 -7.41 1.63
N ALA A 126 5.83 -7.01 1.10
CA ALA A 126 6.97 -6.59 1.91
C ALA A 126 6.69 -5.32 2.73
N ILE A 127 6.02 -4.33 2.14
CA ILE A 127 5.65 -3.06 2.80
C ILE A 127 4.60 -3.30 3.90
N SER A 128 3.52 -4.01 3.58
CA SER A 128 2.39 -4.21 4.49
C SER A 128 2.64 -5.29 5.55
N LYS A 129 3.66 -6.11 5.37
CA LYS A 129 3.89 -7.36 6.13
C LYS A 129 2.70 -8.33 6.08
N GLN A 130 1.88 -8.22 5.03
CA GLN A 130 0.75 -9.10 4.78
C GLN A 130 0.93 -9.75 3.42
N TRP A 131 0.58 -11.04 3.32
CA TRP A 131 0.64 -11.70 2.03
C TRP A 131 -0.36 -11.09 1.04
N VAL A 132 0.11 -10.82 -0.17
CA VAL A 132 -0.69 -10.32 -1.30
C VAL A 132 -0.68 -11.38 -2.38
N ARG A 133 -1.84 -11.65 -2.98
CA ARG A 133 -1.94 -12.64 -4.06
C ARG A 133 -1.01 -12.29 -5.21
N GLY A 134 -0.16 -13.23 -5.61
CA GLY A 134 0.85 -13.03 -6.65
C GLY A 134 2.21 -12.57 -6.14
N ALA A 135 2.36 -12.32 -4.82
CA ALA A 135 3.66 -12.05 -4.24
C ALA A 135 4.56 -13.28 -4.33
N LYS A 136 5.84 -13.07 -4.68
CA LYS A 136 6.86 -14.11 -4.60
C LYS A 136 7.01 -14.55 -3.15
N VAL A 137 7.07 -15.86 -2.94
CA VAL A 137 7.37 -16.43 -1.63
C VAL A 137 8.89 -16.49 -1.51
N GLU A 138 9.45 -15.89 -0.44
CA GLU A 138 10.86 -16.09 -0.11
C GLU A 138 11.04 -17.56 0.30
N GLU A 139 11.86 -18.31 -0.43
CA GLU A 139 12.09 -19.73 -0.20
C GLU A 139 12.75 -20.02 1.17
N ASP A 140 13.41 -19.02 1.77
CA ASP A 140 14.14 -19.16 3.03
C ASP A 140 13.27 -18.98 4.29
N ARG A 141 11.99 -18.68 4.16
CA ARG A 141 11.11 -18.66 5.33
C ARG A 141 10.67 -20.07 5.69
N ILE A 142 11.31 -20.63 6.70
CA ILE A 142 10.85 -21.87 7.30
C ILE A 142 9.42 -21.65 7.83
N HIS A 143 8.47 -22.36 7.23
CA HIS A 143 7.07 -22.32 7.67
C HIS A 143 7.01 -22.66 9.15
N PRO A 144 6.27 -21.91 10.02
CA PRO A 144 6.24 -22.16 11.47
C PRO A 144 5.92 -23.61 11.84
N PHE A 145 5.11 -24.31 11.05
CA PHE A 145 4.83 -25.76 11.24
C PHE A 145 6.00 -26.68 10.85
N ARG A 146 7.09 -26.16 10.29
CA ARG A 146 8.34 -26.89 10.03
C ARG A 146 9.44 -26.58 11.05
N LYS A 147 9.15 -25.72 12.01
CA LYS A 147 10.02 -25.45 13.15
C LYS A 147 9.77 -26.48 14.24
N TYR A 148 10.82 -26.86 14.92
CA TYR A 148 10.70 -27.58 16.19
C TYR A 148 10.18 -26.64 17.28
N PHE A 149 9.61 -27.19 18.35
CA PHE A 149 9.05 -26.38 19.43
C PHE A 149 10.08 -25.39 20.02
N GLU A 150 11.33 -25.83 20.13
CA GLU A 150 12.44 -25.06 20.67
C GLU A 150 12.87 -23.88 19.77
N GLU A 151 12.47 -23.91 18.51
CA GLU A 151 12.77 -22.85 17.53
C GLU A 151 11.67 -21.79 17.45
N LEU A 152 10.52 -22.03 18.11
CA LEU A 152 9.42 -21.09 18.14
C LEU A 152 9.76 -19.93 19.07
N GLN A 153 9.51 -18.70 18.60
CA GLN A 153 9.72 -17.50 19.39
C GLN A 153 8.39 -16.79 19.65
N PRO A 154 8.23 -16.15 20.82
CA PRO A 154 7.11 -15.27 21.06
C PRO A 154 7.03 -14.17 19.97
N GLY A 155 5.88 -14.07 19.31
CA GLY A 155 5.69 -13.17 18.17
C GLY A 155 5.79 -13.85 16.81
N ASP A 156 6.21 -15.12 16.73
CA ASP A 156 6.08 -15.89 15.48
C ASP A 156 4.59 -15.97 15.10
N SER A 157 4.31 -15.68 13.86
CA SER A 157 2.96 -15.68 13.33
C SER A 157 2.89 -16.42 11.99
N LEU A 158 1.79 -17.08 11.77
CA LEU A 158 1.46 -17.74 10.51
C LEU A 158 0.24 -17.06 9.89
N LEU A 159 0.38 -16.58 8.67
CA LEU A 159 -0.76 -16.12 7.89
C LEU A 159 -1.22 -17.26 6.98
N THR A 160 -2.38 -17.83 7.30
CA THR A 160 -3.01 -18.82 6.42
C THR A 160 -3.69 -18.18 5.23
N PRO A 161 -3.80 -18.87 4.08
CA PRO A 161 -4.59 -18.37 2.96
C PRO A 161 -6.05 -18.20 3.39
N ARG A 162 -6.64 -17.08 3.00
CA ARG A 162 -8.07 -16.83 3.19
C ARG A 162 -8.86 -17.56 2.12
N ARG A 163 -9.96 -18.17 2.53
CA ARG A 163 -10.96 -18.69 1.59
C ARG A 163 -12.37 -18.35 2.08
N THR A 164 -13.28 -18.18 1.16
CA THR A 164 -14.70 -18.06 1.50
C THR A 164 -15.20 -19.45 1.93
N MET A 165 -15.81 -19.51 3.10
CA MET A 165 -16.52 -20.69 3.53
C MET A 165 -17.91 -20.67 2.91
N THR A 166 -18.25 -21.73 2.21
CA THR A 166 -19.56 -21.93 1.58
C THR A 166 -20.43 -22.87 2.42
N GLU A 167 -21.73 -22.88 2.19
CA GLU A 167 -22.62 -23.86 2.81
C GLU A 167 -22.16 -25.32 2.53
N ALA A 168 -21.64 -25.57 1.32
CA ALA A 168 -21.10 -26.88 0.99
C ALA A 168 -19.89 -27.28 1.85
N ASP A 169 -19.04 -26.32 2.24
CA ASP A 169 -17.91 -26.59 3.13
C ASP A 169 -18.41 -27.00 4.52
N ILE A 170 -19.45 -26.33 5.02
CA ILE A 170 -20.05 -26.62 6.33
C ILE A 170 -20.67 -28.03 6.31
N VAL A 171 -21.47 -28.35 5.30
CA VAL A 171 -22.10 -29.66 5.13
C VAL A 171 -21.05 -30.76 5.01
N ASN A 172 -20.03 -30.57 4.19
CA ASN A 172 -18.96 -31.54 4.03
C ASN A 172 -18.19 -31.76 5.34
N PHE A 173 -17.92 -30.70 6.11
CA PHE A 173 -17.27 -30.82 7.42
C PHE A 173 -18.14 -31.57 8.42
N ALA A 174 -19.44 -31.26 8.47
CA ALA A 174 -20.39 -31.97 9.33
C ALA A 174 -20.48 -33.45 8.97
N CYS A 175 -20.52 -33.80 7.70
CA CYS A 175 -20.52 -35.20 7.24
C CYS A 175 -19.21 -35.91 7.59
N LEU A 176 -18.07 -35.23 7.54
CA LEU A 176 -16.77 -35.80 7.86
C LEU A 176 -16.57 -35.99 9.36
N SER A 177 -16.99 -35.00 10.15
CA SER A 177 -16.81 -34.98 11.61
C SER A 177 -17.93 -35.67 12.38
N GLY A 178 -19.10 -35.90 11.77
CA GLY A 178 -20.31 -36.34 12.40
C GLY A 178 -21.01 -35.26 13.26
N ASP A 179 -20.54 -34.03 13.19
CA ASP A 179 -21.10 -32.89 13.94
C ASP A 179 -22.25 -32.23 13.16
N HIS A 180 -23.44 -32.77 13.34
CA HIS A 180 -24.67 -32.25 12.75
C HIS A 180 -25.46 -31.35 13.72
N PHE A 181 -24.79 -30.72 14.66
CA PHE A 181 -25.46 -29.86 15.64
C PHE A 181 -26.14 -28.69 14.91
N TYR A 182 -27.39 -28.43 15.26
CA TYR A 182 -28.25 -27.46 14.55
C TYR A 182 -27.65 -26.06 14.46
N ALA A 183 -26.92 -25.62 15.51
CA ALA A 183 -26.26 -24.33 15.51
C ALA A 183 -25.16 -24.18 14.43
N HIS A 184 -24.68 -25.30 13.90
CA HIS A 184 -23.67 -25.33 12.84
C HIS A 184 -24.27 -25.54 11.44
N MET A 185 -25.50 -26.13 11.38
CA MET A 185 -26.10 -26.63 10.15
C MET A 185 -27.36 -25.87 9.72
N ASP A 186 -28.01 -25.17 10.64
CA ASP A 186 -29.28 -24.48 10.39
C ASP A 186 -29.05 -23.00 10.04
N LYS A 187 -30.02 -22.43 9.33
CA LYS A 187 -29.96 -21.02 8.87
C LYS A 187 -30.51 -20.05 9.89
#